data_9d7211a4f6fc3bd614295c46748cd3cd
#
_entry.id   9d7211a4f6fc3bd614295c46748cd3cd
#
_cell.length_a   1.000
_cell.length_b   1.000
_cell.length_c   1.000
_cell.angle_alpha   90.00
_cell.angle_beta   90.00
_cell.angle_gamma   90.00
#
_symmetry.space_group_name_H-M   'P 1'
#
loop_
_entity.id
_entity.type
_entity.pdbx_description
1 polymer ?
#
loop_
_entity_poly.entity_id
_entity_poly.type
_entity_poly.pdbx_seq_one_letter_code
_entity_poly.pdbx_strand_id
1 'polypeptide(L)'
;MKRSLALAAAALAAVTLVAAGCGDSDEVPADAVAVVDGTSITRSSLDGLLARAKKSYAAQKRAFPKAGTSDYQSLQTQAVAYLVQREEYAREADKLGIDVTDQQIAKKVEEVKKQYFSGSQAKFEKGLKDQGYTKATLEEDIRSQLLTEGIYKKVTTDAKVTDADLKSYYEKNRSNYTVPESRSVRHILVKTKADADRIRTQLVNGGDFAALAKANSEDPGSAIQGGDLGYFSPGQMVPQFNDVAFKLAPGAVSDLVETQFGFHIIKVVDKQAGRTVTLDEVKPQLTQFLESQNRQRESAAFIEALRTKGKIEILI
;
A
#
# COMPACT_ATOMS: atom_id res chain seq x y z
N MET A 1 9.89 -17.74 -17.93
CA MET A 1 8.81 -17.08 -17.17
C MET A 1 8.26 -15.95 -18.04
N LYS A 2 7.09 -16.14 -18.65
CA LYS A 2 6.43 -15.14 -19.50
C LYS A 2 5.73 -14.15 -18.58
N ARG A 3 6.34 -12.98 -18.36
CA ARG A 3 5.66 -11.86 -17.72
C ARG A 3 4.66 -11.29 -18.72
N SER A 4 3.37 -11.51 -18.46
CA SER A 4 2.29 -10.89 -19.19
C SER A 4 2.34 -9.39 -18.98
N LEU A 5 2.22 -8.59 -20.05
CA LEU A 5 1.91 -7.17 -19.97
C LEU A 5 0.49 -7.06 -19.39
N ALA A 6 0.38 -7.09 -18.08
CA ALA A 6 -0.76 -6.53 -17.41
C ALA A 6 -0.46 -5.04 -17.26
N LEU A 7 -0.87 -4.23 -18.26
CA LEU A 7 -1.13 -2.82 -18.01
C LEU A 7 -2.09 -2.81 -16.82
N ALA A 8 -1.64 -2.25 -15.71
CA ALA A 8 -2.37 -2.25 -14.45
C ALA A 8 -3.78 -1.72 -14.71
N ALA A 9 -4.76 -2.62 -14.65
CA ALA A 9 -6.15 -2.23 -14.56
C ALA A 9 -6.28 -1.49 -13.23
N ALA A 10 -6.38 -0.16 -13.31
CA ALA A 10 -6.73 0.66 -12.17
C ALA A 10 -8.03 0.12 -11.58
N ALA A 11 -8.05 -0.05 -10.27
CA ALA A 11 -9.20 -0.56 -9.54
C ALA A 11 -10.43 0.28 -9.89
N LEU A 12 -11.39 -0.34 -10.58
CA LEU A 12 -12.69 0.28 -10.86
C LEU A 12 -13.48 0.36 -9.55
N ALA A 13 -13.54 1.55 -9.00
CA ALA A 13 -14.56 1.88 -8.01
C ALA A 13 -15.93 1.86 -8.72
N ALA A 14 -16.89 1.15 -8.14
CA ALA A 14 -18.24 1.04 -8.67
C ALA A 14 -18.86 2.46 -8.85
N VAL A 15 -19.13 2.83 -10.09
CA VAL A 15 -19.86 4.06 -10.42
C VAL A 15 -21.35 3.73 -10.35
N THR A 16 -22.05 4.28 -9.38
CA THR A 16 -23.51 4.34 -9.39
C THR A 16 -23.93 5.45 -10.36
N LEU A 17 -24.44 5.05 -11.51
CA LEU A 17 -24.95 5.96 -12.55
C LEU A 17 -26.34 6.43 -12.16
N VAL A 18 -26.50 7.73 -11.98
CA VAL A 18 -27.79 8.40 -11.88
C VAL A 18 -28.12 8.96 -13.27
N ALA A 19 -29.14 8.39 -13.89
CA ALA A 19 -29.71 8.95 -15.13
C ALA A 19 -30.57 10.16 -14.76
N ALA A 20 -30.21 11.35 -15.24
CA ALA A 20 -31.06 12.54 -15.15
C ALA A 20 -30.91 13.41 -16.39
N GLY A 21 -31.96 13.45 -17.19
CA GLY A 21 -32.61 14.65 -17.63
C GLY A 21 -32.25 15.29 -18.95
N CYS A 22 -33.21 15.32 -19.80
CA CYS A 22 -33.40 16.05 -21.06
C CYS A 22 -32.86 17.48 -21.07
N GLY A 23 -32.20 17.85 -22.16
CA GLY A 23 -31.93 19.25 -22.53
C GLY A 23 -31.06 19.35 -23.77
N ASP A 24 -31.66 19.93 -24.81
CA ASP A 24 -31.13 20.34 -26.10
C ASP A 24 -30.60 19.26 -27.06
N SER A 25 -31.28 19.18 -28.21
CA SER A 25 -31.06 18.19 -29.26
C SER A 25 -29.91 18.59 -30.18
N ASP A 26 -28.68 18.31 -29.78
CA ASP A 26 -27.67 17.89 -30.73
C ASP A 26 -27.96 16.41 -31.01
N GLU A 27 -28.23 16.08 -32.28
CA GLU A 27 -28.63 14.73 -32.70
C GLU A 27 -27.54 13.73 -32.35
N VAL A 28 -27.76 12.95 -31.28
CA VAL A 28 -26.80 11.94 -30.81
C VAL A 28 -26.61 10.92 -31.93
N PRO A 29 -25.36 10.65 -32.38
CA PRO A 29 -25.13 9.67 -33.44
C PRO A 29 -25.72 8.31 -33.11
N ALA A 30 -26.37 7.67 -34.06
CA ALA A 30 -27.05 6.39 -33.88
C ALA A 30 -26.13 5.24 -33.40
N ASP A 31 -24.83 5.39 -33.56
CA ASP A 31 -23.80 4.45 -33.13
C ASP A 31 -23.15 4.85 -31.80
N ALA A 32 -23.62 5.91 -31.14
CA ALA A 32 -23.11 6.29 -29.84
C ALA A 32 -23.50 5.28 -28.76
N VAL A 33 -22.59 4.97 -27.89
CA VAL A 33 -22.80 4.12 -26.67
C VAL A 33 -22.79 4.95 -25.39
N ALA A 34 -22.24 6.14 -25.44
CA ALA A 34 -22.32 7.16 -24.39
C ALA A 34 -22.03 8.54 -24.98
N VAL A 35 -22.45 9.58 -24.26
CA VAL A 35 -22.10 10.98 -24.54
C VAL A 35 -21.51 11.60 -23.29
N VAL A 36 -20.38 12.30 -23.42
CA VAL A 36 -19.68 13.00 -22.33
C VAL A 36 -19.59 14.48 -22.69
N ASP A 37 -20.34 15.34 -22.02
CA ASP A 37 -20.41 16.79 -22.31
C ASP A 37 -20.56 17.12 -23.81
N GLY A 38 -21.39 16.38 -24.51
CA GLY A 38 -21.64 16.56 -25.96
C GLY A 38 -20.69 15.77 -26.88
N THR A 39 -19.64 15.14 -26.37
CA THR A 39 -18.75 14.26 -27.17
C THR A 39 -19.27 12.84 -27.16
N SER A 40 -19.54 12.28 -28.35
CA SER A 40 -20.04 10.91 -28.51
C SER A 40 -18.94 9.87 -28.44
N ILE A 41 -19.15 8.84 -27.63
CA ILE A 41 -18.34 7.63 -27.58
C ILE A 41 -19.00 6.58 -28.48
N THR A 42 -18.30 6.13 -29.50
CA THR A 42 -18.85 5.26 -30.53
C THR A 42 -18.87 3.79 -30.14
N ARG A 43 -19.79 3.03 -30.73
CA ARG A 43 -19.82 1.56 -30.65
C ARG A 43 -18.53 0.91 -31.13
N SER A 44 -17.91 1.48 -32.17
CA SER A 44 -16.61 1.00 -32.67
C SER A 44 -15.53 1.04 -31.60
N SER A 45 -15.50 2.08 -30.74
CA SER A 45 -14.56 2.17 -29.62
C SER A 45 -14.81 1.09 -28.56
N LEU A 46 -16.08 0.82 -28.25
CA LEU A 46 -16.49 -0.25 -27.35
C LEU A 46 -16.11 -1.61 -27.89
N ASP A 47 -16.45 -1.89 -29.15
CA ASP A 47 -16.16 -3.17 -29.80
C ASP A 47 -14.65 -3.44 -29.89
N GLY A 48 -13.84 -2.42 -30.10
CA GLY A 48 -12.39 -2.49 -30.06
C GLY A 48 -11.86 -2.91 -28.70
N LEU A 49 -12.40 -2.36 -27.61
CA LEU A 49 -12.07 -2.76 -26.24
C LEU A 49 -12.48 -4.20 -25.95
N LEU A 50 -13.70 -4.58 -26.29
CA LEU A 50 -14.21 -5.95 -26.09
C LEU A 50 -13.40 -6.98 -26.88
N ALA A 51 -12.98 -6.65 -28.10
CA ALA A 51 -12.12 -7.51 -28.92
C ALA A 51 -10.74 -7.72 -28.26
N ARG A 52 -10.13 -6.68 -27.67
CA ARG A 52 -8.89 -6.80 -26.89
C ARG A 52 -9.11 -7.64 -25.62
N ALA A 53 -10.19 -7.39 -24.89
CA ALA A 53 -10.55 -8.18 -23.71
C ALA A 53 -10.68 -9.67 -24.08
N LYS A 54 -11.37 -10.01 -25.17
CA LYS A 54 -11.52 -11.39 -25.66
C LYS A 54 -10.15 -12.07 -25.92
N LYS A 55 -9.20 -11.35 -26.53
CA LYS A 55 -7.84 -11.88 -26.73
C LYS A 55 -7.09 -12.09 -25.42
N SER A 56 -7.27 -11.18 -24.46
CA SER A 56 -6.68 -11.32 -23.12
C SER A 56 -7.22 -12.56 -22.39
N TYR A 57 -8.54 -12.78 -22.42
CA TYR A 57 -9.16 -13.99 -21.88
C TYR A 57 -8.58 -15.27 -22.51
N ALA A 58 -8.46 -15.31 -23.85
CA ALA A 58 -7.89 -16.42 -24.56
C ALA A 58 -6.42 -16.68 -24.18
N ALA A 59 -5.62 -15.62 -24.02
CA ALA A 59 -4.22 -15.73 -23.58
C ALA A 59 -4.09 -16.30 -22.16
N GLN A 60 -5.09 -16.05 -21.30
CA GLN A 60 -5.19 -16.57 -19.93
C GLN A 60 -5.89 -17.94 -19.88
N LYS A 61 -6.26 -18.54 -21.03
CA LYS A 61 -7.04 -19.79 -21.12
C LYS A 61 -8.40 -19.71 -20.40
N ARG A 62 -9.01 -18.54 -20.36
CA ARG A 62 -10.33 -18.28 -19.78
C ARG A 62 -11.38 -18.16 -20.88
N ALA A 63 -12.59 -18.66 -20.62
CA ALA A 63 -13.70 -18.43 -21.53
C ALA A 63 -14.14 -16.96 -21.49
N PHE A 64 -14.33 -16.36 -22.66
CA PHE A 64 -14.89 -15.02 -22.77
C PHE A 64 -16.40 -15.07 -22.53
N PRO A 65 -17.01 -14.15 -21.75
CA PRO A 65 -18.44 -14.13 -21.50
C PRO A 65 -19.25 -14.13 -22.77
N LYS A 66 -20.35 -14.88 -22.81
CA LYS A 66 -21.24 -14.93 -23.98
C LYS A 66 -22.17 -13.71 -23.98
N ALA A 67 -22.42 -13.17 -25.18
CA ALA A 67 -23.38 -12.09 -25.38
C ALA A 67 -24.76 -12.46 -24.75
N GLY A 68 -25.38 -11.50 -24.09
CA GLY A 68 -26.65 -11.67 -23.39
C GLY A 68 -26.56 -12.23 -21.97
N THR A 69 -25.36 -12.62 -21.49
CA THR A 69 -25.16 -13.00 -20.08
C THR A 69 -24.87 -11.79 -19.19
N SER A 70 -25.17 -11.90 -17.90
CA SER A 70 -24.84 -10.88 -16.89
C SER A 70 -23.35 -10.52 -16.86
N ASP A 71 -22.47 -11.51 -17.02
CA ASP A 71 -21.03 -11.31 -17.08
C ASP A 71 -20.61 -10.48 -18.30
N TYR A 72 -21.26 -10.69 -19.44
CA TYR A 72 -21.01 -9.90 -20.65
C TYR A 72 -21.52 -8.47 -20.49
N GLN A 73 -22.72 -8.28 -19.92
CA GLN A 73 -23.25 -6.96 -19.62
C GLN A 73 -22.35 -6.19 -18.65
N SER A 74 -21.88 -6.85 -17.59
CA SER A 74 -20.92 -6.27 -16.65
C SER A 74 -19.62 -5.83 -17.37
N LEU A 75 -19.10 -6.65 -18.27
CA LEU A 75 -17.92 -6.33 -19.07
C LEU A 75 -18.16 -5.13 -19.99
N GLN A 76 -19.33 -5.06 -20.63
CA GLN A 76 -19.72 -3.90 -21.46
C GLN A 76 -19.80 -2.62 -20.64
N THR A 77 -20.47 -2.67 -19.49
CA THR A 77 -20.60 -1.51 -18.58
C THR A 77 -19.22 -1.02 -18.13
N GLN A 78 -18.33 -1.92 -17.78
CA GLN A 78 -16.95 -1.56 -17.41
C GLN A 78 -16.18 -0.95 -18.57
N ALA A 79 -16.35 -1.48 -19.78
CA ALA A 79 -15.69 -0.95 -20.98
C ALA A 79 -16.20 0.45 -21.33
N VAL A 80 -17.53 0.70 -21.22
CA VAL A 80 -18.09 2.03 -21.43
C VAL A 80 -17.63 3.01 -20.35
N ALA A 81 -17.64 2.61 -19.08
CA ALA A 81 -17.14 3.44 -17.98
C ALA A 81 -15.67 3.84 -18.19
N TYR A 82 -14.83 2.92 -18.68
CA TYR A 82 -13.44 3.24 -19.04
C TYR A 82 -13.34 4.27 -20.16
N LEU A 83 -14.16 4.15 -21.24
CA LEU A 83 -14.17 5.10 -22.34
C LEU A 83 -14.67 6.48 -21.91
N VAL A 84 -15.72 6.52 -21.09
CA VAL A 84 -16.23 7.75 -20.47
C VAL A 84 -15.13 8.44 -19.66
N GLN A 85 -14.49 7.72 -18.75
CA GLN A 85 -13.40 8.28 -17.94
C GLN A 85 -12.24 8.80 -18.81
N ARG A 86 -11.90 8.09 -19.88
CA ARG A 86 -10.85 8.51 -20.82
C ARG A 86 -11.20 9.83 -21.49
N GLU A 87 -12.45 9.99 -21.91
CA GLU A 87 -12.95 11.23 -22.54
C GLU A 87 -13.00 12.38 -21.52
N GLU A 88 -13.50 12.14 -20.30
CA GLU A 88 -13.49 13.14 -19.23
C GLU A 88 -12.06 13.64 -18.94
N TYR A 89 -11.09 12.72 -18.87
CA TYR A 89 -9.69 13.09 -18.60
C TYR A 89 -9.06 13.85 -19.77
N ALA A 90 -9.37 13.49 -21.03
CA ALA A 90 -8.90 14.22 -22.19
C ALA A 90 -9.39 15.66 -22.18
N ARG A 91 -10.68 15.87 -21.94
CA ARG A 91 -11.29 17.20 -21.83
C ARG A 91 -10.78 18.03 -20.68
N GLU A 92 -10.53 17.38 -19.53
CA GLU A 92 -9.99 18.10 -18.38
C GLU A 92 -8.54 18.45 -18.57
N ALA A 93 -7.76 17.61 -19.25
CA ALA A 93 -6.39 17.93 -19.64
C ALA A 93 -6.33 19.19 -20.51
N ASP A 94 -7.23 19.31 -21.49
CA ASP A 94 -7.35 20.52 -22.32
C ASP A 94 -7.64 21.76 -21.49
N LYS A 95 -8.62 21.70 -20.56
CA LYS A 95 -8.94 22.81 -19.64
C LYS A 95 -7.76 23.22 -18.76
N LEU A 96 -6.94 22.25 -18.35
CA LEU A 96 -5.76 22.47 -17.54
C LEU A 96 -4.52 22.91 -18.35
N GLY A 97 -4.64 22.99 -19.68
CA GLY A 97 -3.54 23.32 -20.59
C GLY A 97 -2.46 22.24 -20.64
N ILE A 98 -2.85 20.96 -20.50
CA ILE A 98 -1.97 19.82 -20.55
C ILE A 98 -1.98 19.26 -21.98
N ASP A 99 -0.88 19.41 -22.68
CA ASP A 99 -0.70 18.88 -24.04
C ASP A 99 0.27 17.70 -24.06
N VAL A 100 -0.04 16.71 -24.89
CA VAL A 100 0.79 15.51 -25.10
C VAL A 100 1.21 15.46 -26.57
N THR A 101 2.47 15.71 -26.81
CA THR A 101 3.06 15.74 -28.15
C THR A 101 3.30 14.34 -28.71
N ASP A 102 3.29 14.19 -30.05
CA ASP A 102 3.62 12.93 -30.70
C ASP A 102 5.04 12.46 -30.40
N GLN A 103 5.98 13.39 -30.11
CA GLN A 103 7.32 13.04 -29.65
C GLN A 103 7.33 12.35 -28.29
N GLN A 104 6.49 12.80 -27.35
CA GLN A 104 6.35 12.14 -26.05
C GLN A 104 5.75 10.75 -26.20
N ILE A 105 4.75 10.58 -27.06
CA ILE A 105 4.13 9.29 -27.38
C ILE A 105 5.17 8.34 -27.99
N ALA A 106 5.88 8.79 -29.03
CA ALA A 106 6.93 7.99 -29.69
C ALA A 106 8.02 7.56 -28.70
N LYS A 107 8.47 8.45 -27.83
CA LYS A 107 9.42 8.11 -26.77
C LYS A 107 8.89 7.00 -25.85
N LYS A 108 7.63 7.10 -25.41
CA LYS A 108 7.00 6.09 -24.55
C LYS A 108 6.84 4.74 -25.25
N VAL A 109 6.50 4.73 -26.55
CA VAL A 109 6.48 3.50 -27.39
C VAL A 109 7.85 2.85 -27.40
N GLU A 110 8.92 3.61 -27.59
CA GLU A 110 10.29 3.08 -27.57
C GLU A 110 10.69 2.54 -26.18
N GLU A 111 10.26 3.19 -25.09
CA GLU A 111 10.46 2.68 -23.73
C GLU A 111 9.75 1.33 -23.53
N VAL A 112 8.50 1.21 -23.94
CA VAL A 112 7.72 -0.05 -23.92
C VAL A 112 8.44 -1.13 -24.73
N LYS A 113 8.88 -0.79 -25.95
CA LYS A 113 9.61 -1.72 -26.81
C LYS A 113 10.91 -2.21 -26.15
N LYS A 114 11.69 -1.32 -25.56
CA LYS A 114 12.93 -1.67 -24.84
C LYS A 114 12.65 -2.54 -23.62
N GLN A 115 11.69 -2.14 -22.80
CA GLN A 115 11.41 -2.79 -21.52
C GLN A 115 10.83 -4.20 -21.67
N TYR A 116 9.88 -4.39 -22.60
CA TYR A 116 9.11 -5.63 -22.71
C TYR A 116 9.52 -6.53 -23.88
N PHE A 117 10.18 -5.96 -24.89
CA PHE A 117 10.55 -6.68 -26.11
C PHE A 117 12.04 -6.64 -26.42
N SER A 118 12.86 -6.19 -25.43
CA SER A 118 14.31 -6.07 -25.58
C SER A 118 14.74 -5.23 -26.80
N GLY A 119 13.96 -4.21 -27.15
CA GLY A 119 14.18 -3.33 -28.30
C GLY A 119 13.88 -3.95 -29.68
N SER A 120 13.43 -5.21 -29.76
CA SER A 120 13.18 -5.89 -31.03
C SER A 120 11.85 -5.46 -31.66
N GLN A 121 11.90 -4.84 -32.82
CA GLN A 121 10.72 -4.42 -33.59
C GLN A 121 9.79 -5.60 -33.91
N ALA A 122 10.36 -6.72 -34.40
CA ALA A 122 9.57 -7.90 -34.76
C ALA A 122 8.83 -8.52 -33.56
N LYS A 123 9.49 -8.57 -32.37
CA LYS A 123 8.84 -9.06 -31.14
C LYS A 123 7.75 -8.11 -30.67
N PHE A 124 7.98 -6.81 -30.79
CA PHE A 124 7.02 -5.77 -30.44
C PHE A 124 5.76 -5.88 -31.30
N GLU A 125 5.88 -5.89 -32.63
CA GLU A 125 4.74 -6.01 -33.56
C GLU A 125 3.97 -7.31 -33.34
N LYS A 126 4.69 -8.42 -33.17
CA LYS A 126 4.05 -9.70 -32.83
C LYS A 126 3.31 -9.63 -31.50
N GLY A 127 3.91 -9.03 -30.48
CA GLY A 127 3.30 -8.87 -29.16
C GLY A 127 2.03 -8.02 -29.19
N LEU A 128 2.03 -6.92 -29.94
CA LEU A 128 0.83 -6.10 -30.17
C LEU A 128 -0.28 -6.91 -30.83
N LYS A 129 0.03 -7.60 -31.94
CA LYS A 129 -0.94 -8.44 -32.67
C LYS A 129 -1.54 -9.53 -31.79
N ASP A 130 -0.70 -10.22 -31.01
CA ASP A 130 -1.13 -11.31 -30.11
C ASP A 130 -2.10 -10.79 -29.03
N GLN A 131 -1.92 -9.53 -28.59
CA GLN A 131 -2.78 -8.88 -27.59
C GLN A 131 -3.95 -8.08 -28.19
N GLY A 132 -4.03 -7.96 -29.51
CA GLY A 132 -5.10 -7.23 -30.20
C GLY A 132 -4.90 -5.74 -30.31
N TYR A 133 -3.69 -5.29 -30.13
CA TYR A 133 -3.33 -3.90 -30.38
C TYR A 133 -2.96 -3.67 -31.85
N THR A 134 -3.31 -2.49 -32.32
CA THR A 134 -2.66 -1.85 -33.46
C THR A 134 -1.66 -0.81 -32.92
N LYS A 135 -0.80 -0.28 -33.78
CA LYS A 135 0.07 0.84 -33.39
C LYS A 135 -0.76 2.03 -32.94
N ALA A 136 -1.82 2.39 -33.69
CA ALA A 136 -2.70 3.50 -33.36
C ALA A 136 -3.37 3.35 -31.98
N THR A 137 -3.94 2.18 -31.70
CA THR A 137 -4.60 1.95 -30.39
C THR A 137 -3.61 1.94 -29.22
N LEU A 138 -2.37 1.53 -29.44
CA LEU A 138 -1.31 1.66 -28.43
C LEU A 138 -0.96 3.13 -28.20
N GLU A 139 -0.81 3.91 -29.26
CA GLU A 139 -0.51 5.36 -29.19
C GLU A 139 -1.63 6.13 -28.49
N GLU A 140 -2.89 5.78 -28.73
CA GLU A 140 -4.05 6.33 -28.02
C GLU A 140 -4.01 6.00 -26.51
N ASP A 141 -3.73 4.75 -26.16
CA ASP A 141 -3.66 4.35 -24.75
C ASP A 141 -2.47 5.05 -24.05
N ILE A 142 -1.34 5.22 -24.73
CA ILE A 142 -0.18 5.98 -24.23
C ILE A 142 -0.52 7.45 -24.07
N ARG A 143 -1.22 8.07 -25.04
CA ARG A 143 -1.68 9.46 -24.95
C ARG A 143 -2.56 9.64 -23.71
N SER A 144 -3.54 8.77 -23.51
CA SER A 144 -4.42 8.79 -22.34
C SER A 144 -3.67 8.64 -21.03
N GLN A 145 -2.66 7.76 -20.98
CA GLN A 145 -1.80 7.62 -19.82
C GLN A 145 -1.01 8.89 -19.53
N LEU A 146 -0.39 9.50 -20.54
CA LEU A 146 0.40 10.73 -20.38
C LEU A 146 -0.46 11.93 -19.96
N LEU A 147 -1.71 12.03 -20.48
CA LEU A 147 -2.68 13.03 -20.03
C LEU A 147 -3.02 12.84 -18.56
N THR A 148 -3.31 11.59 -18.15
CA THR A 148 -3.59 11.25 -16.74
C THR A 148 -2.40 11.58 -15.82
N GLU A 149 -1.18 11.26 -16.25
CA GLU A 149 0.05 11.61 -15.51
C GLU A 149 0.22 13.13 -15.40
N GLY A 150 -0.07 13.87 -16.49
CA GLY A 150 -0.05 15.33 -16.54
C GLY A 150 -1.08 15.96 -15.59
N ILE A 151 -2.33 15.47 -15.61
CA ILE A 151 -3.39 15.89 -14.69
C ILE A 151 -2.94 15.66 -13.24
N TYR A 152 -2.54 14.43 -12.91
CA TYR A 152 -2.08 14.10 -11.58
C TYR A 152 -0.98 15.05 -11.09
N LYS A 153 0.03 15.29 -11.92
CA LYS A 153 1.11 16.22 -11.61
C LYS A 153 0.59 17.66 -11.39
N LYS A 154 -0.34 18.12 -12.22
CA LYS A 154 -0.91 19.46 -12.14
C LYS A 154 -1.73 19.66 -10.87
N VAL A 155 -2.65 18.73 -10.60
CA VAL A 155 -3.57 18.85 -9.45
C VAL A 155 -2.89 18.60 -8.12
N THR A 156 -1.74 17.91 -8.10
CA THR A 156 -0.96 17.66 -6.89
C THR A 156 0.25 18.59 -6.72
N THR A 157 0.36 19.64 -7.54
CA THR A 157 1.51 20.57 -7.49
C THR A 157 1.66 21.23 -6.12
N ASP A 158 0.54 21.56 -5.47
CA ASP A 158 0.51 22.27 -4.18
C ASP A 158 0.44 21.32 -2.98
N ALA A 159 0.60 20.02 -3.20
CA ALA A 159 0.62 19.00 -2.14
C ALA A 159 1.86 19.05 -1.23
N LYS A 160 2.63 20.15 -1.29
CA LYS A 160 3.82 20.37 -0.48
C LYS A 160 3.46 20.50 1.00
N VAL A 161 4.37 20.04 1.84
CA VAL A 161 4.25 20.07 3.29
C VAL A 161 5.16 21.16 3.85
N THR A 162 4.61 21.99 4.72
CA THR A 162 5.37 23.04 5.41
C THR A 162 5.96 22.51 6.72
N ASP A 163 6.94 23.21 7.27
CA ASP A 163 7.48 22.92 8.61
C ASP A 163 6.39 23.01 9.70
N ALA A 164 5.40 23.89 9.53
CA ALA A 164 4.27 24.00 10.44
C ALA A 164 3.39 22.73 10.41
N ASP A 165 3.15 22.17 9.23
CA ASP A 165 2.39 20.91 9.07
C ASP A 165 3.13 19.74 9.72
N LEU A 166 4.43 19.64 9.49
CA LEU A 166 5.29 18.62 10.10
C LEU A 166 5.24 18.70 11.61
N LYS A 167 5.42 19.89 12.17
CA LYS A 167 5.35 20.13 13.63
C LYS A 167 3.97 19.77 14.17
N SER A 168 2.91 20.25 13.52
CA SER A 168 1.54 19.96 13.94
C SER A 168 1.23 18.47 13.96
N TYR A 169 1.62 17.75 12.91
CA TYR A 169 1.43 16.30 12.83
C TYR A 169 2.23 15.57 13.91
N TYR A 170 3.51 15.92 14.06
CA TYR A 170 4.40 15.30 15.05
C TYR A 170 3.85 15.48 16.47
N GLU A 171 3.44 16.68 16.85
CA GLU A 171 2.89 16.95 18.20
C GLU A 171 1.58 16.19 18.44
N LYS A 172 0.68 16.15 17.45
CA LYS A 172 -0.58 15.38 17.56
C LYS A 172 -0.36 13.87 17.66
N ASN A 173 0.75 13.36 17.15
CA ASN A 173 1.07 11.95 17.11
C ASN A 173 2.30 11.58 17.96
N ARG A 174 2.65 12.40 18.95
CA ARG A 174 3.90 12.28 19.72
C ARG A 174 4.08 10.92 20.37
N SER A 175 3.01 10.24 20.75
CA SER A 175 3.05 8.89 21.31
C SER A 175 3.66 7.86 20.33
N ASN A 176 3.47 8.05 19.02
CA ASN A 176 4.01 7.16 17.98
C ASN A 176 5.53 7.31 17.81
N TYR A 177 6.10 8.39 18.35
CA TYR A 177 7.52 8.70 18.31
C TYR A 177 8.22 8.44 19.65
N THR A 178 7.52 7.79 20.59
CA THR A 178 8.09 7.41 21.87
C THR A 178 8.56 5.96 21.84
N VAL A 179 9.85 5.77 22.01
CA VAL A 179 10.47 4.47 22.23
C VAL A 179 10.46 4.23 23.75
N PRO A 180 9.73 3.24 24.25
CA PRO A 180 9.70 2.98 25.68
C PRO A 180 11.06 2.49 26.19
N GLU A 181 11.27 2.62 27.50
CA GLU A 181 12.41 1.93 28.16
C GLU A 181 12.35 0.44 27.86
N SER A 182 13.51 -0.19 27.69
CA SER A 182 13.60 -1.64 27.56
C SER A 182 14.69 -2.22 28.48
N ARG A 183 14.50 -3.45 28.88
CA ARG A 183 15.42 -4.19 29.75
C ARG A 183 15.81 -5.50 29.11
N SER A 184 17.12 -5.79 29.09
CA SER A 184 17.63 -7.13 28.83
C SER A 184 17.74 -7.87 30.16
N VAL A 185 17.10 -9.02 30.24
CA VAL A 185 17.11 -9.80 31.48
C VAL A 185 17.41 -11.26 31.22
N ARG A 186 17.95 -11.92 32.27
CA ARG A 186 17.97 -13.36 32.41
C ARG A 186 17.05 -13.79 33.51
N HIS A 187 16.45 -14.96 33.41
CA HIS A 187 15.64 -15.52 34.48
C HIS A 187 15.91 -17.01 34.71
N ILE A 188 15.57 -17.48 35.88
CA ILE A 188 15.48 -18.89 36.24
C ILE A 188 14.08 -19.13 36.74
N LEU A 189 13.36 -20.08 36.16
CA LEU A 189 12.04 -20.50 36.57
C LEU A 189 12.11 -21.89 37.21
N VAL A 190 11.52 -22.06 38.39
CA VAL A 190 11.37 -23.36 39.05
C VAL A 190 9.97 -23.48 39.68
N LYS A 191 9.50 -24.69 39.94
CA LYS A 191 8.16 -24.93 40.48
C LYS A 191 8.06 -24.74 41.97
N THR A 192 9.16 -25.02 42.72
CA THR A 192 9.11 -24.98 44.17
C THR A 192 9.85 -23.78 44.73
N LYS A 193 9.32 -23.22 45.82
CA LYS A 193 10.02 -22.18 46.59
C LYS A 193 11.37 -22.65 47.12
N ALA A 194 11.46 -23.91 47.55
CA ALA A 194 12.70 -24.48 48.08
C ALA A 194 13.83 -24.52 47.07
N ASP A 195 13.53 -24.88 45.80
CA ASP A 195 14.52 -24.82 44.71
C ASP A 195 14.94 -23.41 44.40
N ALA A 196 13.96 -22.48 44.36
CA ALA A 196 14.24 -21.07 44.13
C ALA A 196 15.13 -20.46 45.22
N ASP A 197 14.85 -20.74 46.49
CA ASP A 197 15.68 -20.30 47.63
C ASP A 197 17.11 -20.86 47.54
N ARG A 198 17.27 -22.15 47.23
CA ARG A 198 18.55 -22.81 47.02
C ARG A 198 19.36 -22.14 45.92
N ILE A 199 18.76 -21.92 44.76
CA ILE A 199 19.42 -21.32 43.61
C ILE A 199 19.77 -19.86 43.92
N ARG A 200 18.87 -19.10 44.55
CA ARG A 200 19.14 -17.73 44.94
C ARG A 200 20.34 -17.65 45.91
N THR A 201 20.41 -18.54 46.84
CA THR A 201 21.57 -18.62 47.75
C THR A 201 22.88 -18.84 46.99
N GLN A 202 22.89 -19.73 46.00
CA GLN A 202 24.05 -19.94 45.14
C GLN A 202 24.45 -18.68 44.36
N LEU A 203 23.47 -17.95 43.84
CA LEU A 203 23.69 -16.68 43.11
C LEU A 203 24.26 -15.59 44.03
N VAL A 204 23.72 -15.43 45.21
CA VAL A 204 24.26 -14.48 46.21
C VAL A 204 25.70 -14.81 46.61
N ASN A 205 26.07 -16.09 46.65
CA ASN A 205 27.41 -16.55 46.91
C ASN A 205 28.35 -16.53 45.66
N GLY A 206 27.92 -15.84 44.58
CA GLY A 206 28.76 -15.65 43.40
C GLY A 206 28.63 -16.70 42.30
N GLY A 207 27.61 -17.56 42.37
CA GLY A 207 27.33 -18.56 41.36
C GLY A 207 27.07 -17.95 39.99
N ASP A 208 27.49 -18.62 38.92
CA ASP A 208 27.23 -18.18 37.55
C ASP A 208 25.73 -18.34 37.19
N PHE A 209 25.12 -17.23 36.86
CA PHE A 209 23.67 -17.20 36.57
C PHE A 209 23.31 -18.08 35.36
N ALA A 210 24.10 -18.01 34.30
CA ALA A 210 23.80 -18.76 33.08
C ALA A 210 23.98 -20.27 33.28
N ALA A 211 24.98 -20.70 34.05
CA ALA A 211 25.18 -22.11 34.39
C ALA A 211 24.03 -22.63 35.26
N LEU A 212 23.60 -21.85 36.26
CA LEU A 212 22.47 -22.22 37.13
C LEU A 212 21.15 -22.25 36.37
N ALA A 213 20.92 -21.32 35.43
CA ALA A 213 19.75 -21.33 34.55
C ALA A 213 19.72 -22.59 33.67
N LYS A 214 20.83 -22.94 33.03
CA LYS A 214 20.93 -24.16 32.20
C LYS A 214 20.67 -25.44 32.98
N ALA A 215 21.12 -25.49 34.24
CA ALA A 215 21.03 -26.69 35.08
C ALA A 215 19.68 -26.85 35.77
N ASN A 216 18.96 -25.74 36.04
CA ASN A 216 17.82 -25.79 36.94
C ASN A 216 16.55 -25.14 36.36
N SER A 217 16.62 -24.25 35.35
CA SER A 217 15.46 -23.55 34.87
C SER A 217 14.53 -24.47 34.09
N GLU A 218 13.23 -24.39 34.42
CA GLU A 218 12.15 -25.11 33.76
C GLU A 218 11.52 -24.31 32.62
N ASP A 219 12.07 -23.14 32.27
CA ASP A 219 11.67 -22.40 31.08
C ASP A 219 12.35 -22.97 29.83
N PRO A 220 11.62 -23.69 28.96
CA PRO A 220 12.22 -24.34 27.79
C PRO A 220 12.73 -23.34 26.75
N GLY A 221 12.21 -22.10 26.78
CA GLY A 221 12.58 -21.07 25.82
C GLY A 221 13.93 -20.43 26.06
N SER A 222 14.33 -20.29 27.33
CA SER A 222 15.53 -19.54 27.69
C SER A 222 16.57 -20.37 28.46
N ALA A 223 16.19 -21.51 29.08
CA ALA A 223 17.10 -22.31 29.93
C ALA A 223 18.41 -22.64 29.22
N ILE A 224 18.37 -23.17 27.99
CA ILE A 224 19.56 -23.57 27.21
C ILE A 224 20.44 -22.36 26.83
N GLN A 225 19.87 -21.17 26.82
CA GLN A 225 20.57 -19.91 26.55
C GLN A 225 21.00 -19.20 27.85
N GLY A 226 21.00 -19.93 28.98
CA GLY A 226 21.37 -19.37 30.27
C GLY A 226 20.34 -18.40 30.83
N GLY A 227 19.08 -18.64 30.55
CA GLY A 227 17.95 -17.85 31.00
C GLY A 227 17.72 -16.53 30.26
N ASP A 228 18.40 -16.31 29.13
CA ASP A 228 18.32 -15.02 28.38
C ASP A 228 16.98 -14.85 27.68
N LEU A 229 16.28 -13.77 28.02
CA LEU A 229 15.01 -13.36 27.42
C LEU A 229 15.17 -12.21 26.40
N GLY A 230 16.39 -11.69 26.24
CA GLY A 230 16.64 -10.52 25.43
C GLY A 230 16.03 -9.24 26.00
N TYR A 231 15.84 -8.23 25.13
CA TYR A 231 15.20 -6.97 25.48
C TYR A 231 13.69 -7.06 25.39
N PHE A 232 13.01 -6.50 26.39
CA PHE A 232 11.56 -6.30 26.37
C PHE A 232 11.18 -4.96 27.00
N SER A 233 10.01 -4.45 26.61
CA SER A 233 9.44 -3.20 27.10
C SER A 233 8.40 -3.45 28.19
N PRO A 234 8.00 -2.41 28.98
CA PRO A 234 6.96 -2.54 29.99
C PRO A 234 5.68 -3.16 29.44
N GLY A 235 5.08 -4.09 30.16
CA GLY A 235 3.83 -4.75 29.81
C GLY A 235 3.94 -5.96 28.90
N GLN A 236 5.14 -6.35 28.46
CA GLN A 236 5.35 -7.55 27.64
C GLN A 236 5.45 -8.84 28.44
N MET A 237 5.67 -8.74 29.75
CA MET A 237 5.74 -9.88 30.68
C MET A 237 4.56 -9.85 31.65
N VAL A 238 4.34 -10.98 32.35
CA VAL A 238 3.32 -11.00 33.43
C VAL A 238 3.60 -9.93 34.47
N PRO A 239 2.56 -9.33 35.09
CA PRO A 239 2.70 -8.12 35.92
C PRO A 239 3.77 -8.24 37.00
N GLN A 240 3.78 -9.34 37.76
CA GLN A 240 4.71 -9.55 38.87
C GLN A 240 6.18 -9.57 38.39
N PHE A 241 6.45 -10.24 37.25
CA PHE A 241 7.76 -10.28 36.64
C PHE A 241 8.17 -8.90 36.11
N ASN A 242 7.27 -8.25 35.38
CA ASN A 242 7.47 -6.93 34.81
C ASN A 242 7.83 -5.89 35.87
N ASP A 243 7.06 -5.84 36.96
CA ASP A 243 7.25 -4.87 38.05
C ASP A 243 8.62 -5.00 38.71
N VAL A 244 9.10 -6.23 38.90
CA VAL A 244 10.43 -6.48 39.47
C VAL A 244 11.52 -6.17 38.47
N ALA A 245 11.40 -6.65 37.22
CA ALA A 245 12.42 -6.42 36.19
C ALA A 245 12.66 -4.91 35.93
N PHE A 246 11.60 -4.08 35.97
CA PHE A 246 11.74 -2.64 35.72
C PHE A 246 12.13 -1.80 36.97
N LYS A 247 12.14 -2.39 38.17
CA LYS A 247 12.66 -1.75 39.38
C LYS A 247 14.13 -2.05 39.67
N LEU A 248 14.63 -3.20 39.18
CA LEU A 248 16.01 -3.62 39.43
C LEU A 248 17.03 -2.76 38.66
N ALA A 249 18.19 -2.56 39.26
CA ALA A 249 19.34 -1.99 38.55
C ALA A 249 20.03 -3.01 37.63
N PRO A 250 20.73 -2.61 36.58
CA PRO A 250 21.57 -3.50 35.82
C PRO A 250 22.62 -4.20 36.71
N GLY A 251 22.80 -5.50 36.52
CA GLY A 251 23.66 -6.37 37.30
C GLY A 251 22.98 -6.97 38.54
N ALA A 252 21.88 -6.40 39.03
CA ALA A 252 21.17 -6.87 40.21
C ALA A 252 20.37 -8.16 39.92
N VAL A 253 20.27 -8.99 40.96
CA VAL A 253 19.45 -10.21 41.02
C VAL A 253 18.28 -9.95 41.96
N SER A 254 17.07 -10.37 41.56
CA SER A 254 15.85 -10.19 42.35
C SER A 254 15.79 -11.08 43.60
N ASP A 255 14.85 -10.73 44.48
CA ASP A 255 14.19 -11.68 45.35
C ASP A 255 13.36 -12.67 44.52
N LEU A 256 12.76 -13.66 45.18
CA LEU A 256 11.86 -14.59 44.49
C LEU A 256 10.60 -13.88 44.01
N VAL A 257 10.26 -14.10 42.75
CA VAL A 257 9.05 -13.55 42.12
C VAL A 257 8.08 -14.68 41.81
N GLU A 258 6.99 -14.72 42.53
CA GLU A 258 5.96 -15.74 42.34
C GLU A 258 4.99 -15.31 41.22
N THR A 259 4.72 -16.22 40.28
CA THR A 259 3.78 -16.04 39.18
C THR A 259 2.96 -17.32 39.00
N GLN A 260 2.00 -17.32 38.08
CA GLN A 260 1.24 -18.51 37.70
C GLN A 260 2.11 -19.65 37.13
N PHE A 261 3.35 -19.37 36.70
CA PHE A 261 4.25 -20.33 36.14
C PHE A 261 5.14 -21.00 37.20
N GLY A 262 5.30 -20.39 38.36
CA GLY A 262 6.19 -20.83 39.45
C GLY A 262 6.97 -19.63 40.02
N PHE A 263 8.16 -19.95 40.56
CA PHE A 263 9.07 -18.99 41.18
C PHE A 263 10.18 -18.60 40.20
N HIS A 264 10.32 -17.31 39.96
CA HIS A 264 11.36 -16.74 39.11
C HIS A 264 12.44 -16.07 39.96
N ILE A 265 13.69 -16.18 39.50
CA ILE A 265 14.79 -15.33 39.90
C ILE A 265 15.19 -14.54 38.67
N ILE A 266 15.24 -13.22 38.75
CA ILE A 266 15.45 -12.32 37.65
C ILE A 266 16.78 -11.59 37.81
N LYS A 267 17.60 -11.53 36.75
CA LYS A 267 18.78 -10.68 36.69
C LYS A 267 18.67 -9.71 35.55
N VAL A 268 18.69 -8.41 35.83
CA VAL A 268 18.79 -7.40 34.78
C VAL A 268 20.20 -7.35 34.25
N VAL A 269 20.35 -7.53 32.93
CA VAL A 269 21.66 -7.51 32.26
C VAL A 269 21.98 -6.10 31.80
N ASP A 270 21.00 -5.44 31.15
CA ASP A 270 21.16 -4.10 30.59
C ASP A 270 19.84 -3.34 30.62
N LYS A 271 19.95 -2.02 30.50
CA LYS A 271 18.84 -1.07 30.48
C LYS A 271 19.04 -0.08 29.33
N GLN A 272 18.09 -0.03 28.42
CA GLN A 272 18.00 1.03 27.44
C GLN A 272 16.94 2.04 27.88
N ALA A 273 17.35 3.28 28.05
CA ALA A 273 16.43 4.35 28.43
C ALA A 273 15.41 4.59 27.30
N GLY A 274 14.15 4.79 27.68
CA GLY A 274 13.14 5.27 26.73
C GLY A 274 13.52 6.66 26.23
N ARG A 275 13.17 6.94 24.97
CA ARG A 275 13.40 8.25 24.37
C ARG A 275 12.25 8.64 23.44
N THR A 276 12.08 9.90 23.24
CA THR A 276 11.24 10.42 22.17
C THR A 276 12.15 10.69 20.96
N VAL A 277 11.85 10.07 19.83
CA VAL A 277 12.50 10.36 18.55
C VAL A 277 12.11 11.77 18.15
N THR A 278 13.07 12.64 17.91
CA THR A 278 12.81 14.06 17.65
C THR A 278 12.18 14.29 16.26
N LEU A 279 11.53 15.46 16.09
CA LEU A 279 11.00 15.84 14.77
C LEU A 279 12.11 15.86 13.70
N ASP A 280 13.30 16.35 14.04
CA ASP A 280 14.42 16.43 13.09
C ASP A 280 14.87 15.05 12.62
N GLU A 281 14.87 14.04 13.51
CA GLU A 281 15.22 12.66 13.15
C GLU A 281 14.22 12.03 12.16
N VAL A 282 12.93 12.38 12.26
CA VAL A 282 11.86 11.80 11.41
C VAL A 282 11.44 12.70 10.26
N LYS A 283 11.94 13.92 10.20
CA LYS A 283 11.51 14.94 9.24
C LYS A 283 11.52 14.47 7.78
N PRO A 284 12.56 13.78 7.27
CA PRO A 284 12.54 13.32 5.88
C PRO A 284 11.42 12.32 5.58
N GLN A 285 11.24 11.33 6.46
CA GLN A 285 10.21 10.30 6.29
C GLN A 285 8.80 10.87 6.47
N LEU A 286 8.64 11.76 7.46
CA LEU A 286 7.38 12.42 7.73
C LEU A 286 6.96 13.35 6.59
N THR A 287 7.92 14.06 5.99
CA THR A 287 7.67 14.88 4.79
C THR A 287 7.13 14.03 3.65
N GLN A 288 7.81 12.95 3.31
CA GLN A 288 7.37 12.04 2.24
C GLN A 288 5.98 11.46 2.51
N PHE A 289 5.73 11.07 3.75
CA PHE A 289 4.44 10.52 4.16
C PHE A 289 3.29 11.54 4.00
N LEU A 290 3.46 12.75 4.53
CA LEU A 290 2.43 13.81 4.47
C LEU A 290 2.22 14.32 3.04
N GLU A 291 3.30 14.48 2.27
CA GLU A 291 3.17 14.83 0.85
C GLU A 291 2.43 13.76 0.06
N SER A 292 2.68 12.47 0.36
CA SER A 292 1.93 11.38 -0.27
C SER A 292 0.45 11.41 0.10
N GLN A 293 0.12 11.67 1.36
CA GLN A 293 -1.26 11.83 1.81
C GLN A 293 -1.94 13.04 1.14
N ASN A 294 -1.24 14.18 1.06
CA ASN A 294 -1.77 15.37 0.41
C ASN A 294 -2.05 15.09 -1.07
N ARG A 295 -1.11 14.47 -1.79
CA ARG A 295 -1.32 14.09 -3.20
C ARG A 295 -2.52 13.18 -3.39
N GLN A 296 -2.69 12.19 -2.51
CA GLN A 296 -3.88 11.31 -2.56
C GLN A 296 -5.18 12.08 -2.34
N ARG A 297 -5.20 13.00 -1.36
CA ARG A 297 -6.36 13.84 -1.07
C ARG A 297 -6.73 14.76 -2.23
N GLU A 298 -5.73 15.47 -2.79
CA GLU A 298 -5.94 16.36 -3.94
C GLU A 298 -6.44 15.58 -5.17
N SER A 299 -5.84 14.43 -5.45
CA SER A 299 -6.27 13.56 -6.54
C SER A 299 -7.69 13.02 -6.33
N ALA A 300 -8.04 12.60 -5.12
CA ALA A 300 -9.40 12.14 -4.80
C ALA A 300 -10.43 13.25 -4.92
N ALA A 301 -10.12 14.45 -4.43
CA ALA A 301 -10.99 15.63 -4.55
C ALA A 301 -11.20 16.01 -6.02
N PHE A 302 -10.15 15.94 -6.83
CA PHE A 302 -10.25 16.20 -8.26
C PHE A 302 -11.17 15.18 -8.96
N ILE A 303 -11.00 13.89 -8.71
CA ILE A 303 -11.85 12.83 -9.29
C ILE A 303 -13.32 13.04 -8.88
N GLU A 304 -13.59 13.37 -7.64
CA GLU A 304 -14.93 13.63 -7.15
C GLU A 304 -15.56 14.87 -7.82
N ALA A 305 -14.75 15.92 -8.02
CA ALA A 305 -15.19 17.11 -8.74
C ALA A 305 -15.53 16.82 -10.21
N LEU A 306 -14.81 15.92 -10.88
CA LEU A 306 -15.14 15.48 -12.23
C LEU A 306 -16.49 14.77 -12.28
N ARG A 307 -16.70 13.80 -11.37
CA ARG A 307 -17.95 13.03 -11.29
C ARG A 307 -19.19 13.88 -11.08
N THR A 308 -19.07 15.01 -10.37
CA THR A 308 -20.19 15.89 -10.05
C THR A 308 -20.47 16.94 -11.12
N LYS A 309 -19.50 17.21 -12.01
CA LYS A 309 -19.61 18.29 -13.02
C LYS A 309 -19.92 17.80 -14.43
N GLY A 310 -19.56 16.57 -14.75
CA GLY A 310 -19.73 16.02 -16.10
C GLY A 310 -21.19 15.68 -16.41
N LYS A 311 -21.69 16.07 -17.59
CA LYS A 311 -22.94 15.55 -18.12
C LYS A 311 -22.66 14.28 -18.89
N ILE A 312 -22.97 13.14 -18.28
CA ILE A 312 -22.73 11.80 -18.85
C ILE A 312 -24.07 11.15 -19.14
N GLU A 313 -24.27 10.74 -20.39
CA GLU A 313 -25.41 9.94 -20.82
C GLU A 313 -24.91 8.59 -21.34
N ILE A 314 -25.46 7.48 -20.85
CA ILE A 314 -25.12 6.12 -21.29
C ILE A 314 -26.29 5.56 -22.07
N LEU A 315 -26.00 5.02 -23.27
CA LEU A 315 -26.99 4.65 -24.29
C LEU A 315 -27.05 3.13 -24.57
N ILE A 316 -26.34 2.29 -23.74
CA ILE A 316 -26.32 0.81 -23.90
C ILE A 316 -27.21 0.10 -22.87
#